data_6a2e50355e214375faddcc1b89e4aad3
#
_entry.id   6a2e50355e214375faddcc1b89e4aad3
#
_cell.length_a   1.000
_cell.length_b   1.000
_cell.length_c   1.000
_cell.angle_alpha   90.00
_cell.angle_beta   90.00
_cell.angle_gamma   90.00
#
_symmetry.space_group_name_H-M   'P 1'
#
loop_
_entity.id
_entity.type
_entity.pdbx_description
1 polymer ?
#
loop_
_entity_poly.entity_id
_entity_poly.type
_entity_poly.pdbx_seq_one_letter_code
_entity_poly.pdbx_strand_id
1 'polypeptide(L)'
;MGEAVDPKNDRYAVRYLLPVAVWMIVIFISSSIPQDDFPHLEFWGWAKLVHLIYYGVLCLLCQRALGAQTRFPVLARHSYLLGVLFAVVYGISDEYHQLSTPGRHGQMTDVLIDGFGALLCLGGLRAYRALRLRTAGDPSGE
;
A
#
# COMPACT_ATOMS: atom_id res chain seq x y z
N MET A 1 1.57 17.45 33.57
CA MET A 1 0.17 17.49 33.11
C MET A 1 0.10 16.50 31.95
N GLY A 2 -0.29 15.26 32.23
CA GLY A 2 -0.44 14.21 31.20
C GLY A 2 -1.72 14.47 30.43
N GLU A 3 -1.58 14.73 29.12
CA GLU A 3 -2.72 14.84 28.21
C GLU A 3 -3.45 13.49 28.18
N ALA A 4 -4.69 13.48 28.59
CA ALA A 4 -5.50 12.25 28.55
C ALA A 4 -5.65 11.81 27.09
N VAL A 5 -5.08 10.67 26.76
CA VAL A 5 -5.14 10.10 25.42
C VAL A 5 -6.59 9.78 25.07
N ASP A 6 -7.11 10.35 23.98
CA ASP A 6 -8.48 10.10 23.52
C ASP A 6 -8.61 8.66 23.00
N PRO A 7 -9.43 7.80 23.63
CA PRO A 7 -9.55 6.39 23.24
C PRO A 7 -10.04 6.17 21.79
N LYS A 8 -10.65 7.18 21.17
CA LYS A 8 -11.02 7.15 19.75
C LYS A 8 -9.79 7.26 18.84
N ASN A 9 -8.79 8.03 19.27
CA ASN A 9 -7.56 8.24 18.54
C ASN A 9 -6.69 6.97 18.58
N ASP A 10 -6.64 6.29 19.72
CA ASP A 10 -5.91 5.03 19.88
C ASP A 10 -6.48 3.92 19.01
N ARG A 11 -7.81 3.79 18.97
CA ARG A 11 -8.47 2.78 18.12
C ARG A 11 -8.22 3.05 16.63
N TYR A 12 -8.19 4.31 16.23
CA TYR A 12 -7.85 4.67 14.85
C TYR A 12 -6.40 4.31 14.54
N ALA A 13 -5.47 4.69 15.40
CA ALA A 13 -4.05 4.40 15.22
C ALA A 13 -3.79 2.89 15.08
N VAL A 14 -4.30 2.07 16.01
CA VAL A 14 -4.10 0.62 15.97
C VAL A 14 -4.79 -0.04 14.77
N ARG A 15 -6.00 0.40 14.41
CA ARG A 15 -6.78 -0.26 13.35
C ARG A 15 -6.34 0.12 11.94
N TYR A 16 -5.81 1.33 11.76
CA TYR A 16 -5.54 1.89 10.44
C TYR A 16 -4.09 2.28 10.21
N LEU A 17 -3.44 2.94 11.17
CA LEU A 17 -2.06 3.40 10.97
C LEU A 17 -1.04 2.30 11.25
N LEU A 18 -1.27 1.47 12.27
CA LEU A 18 -0.37 0.36 12.59
C LEU A 18 -0.19 -0.62 11.43
N PRO A 19 -1.24 -1.08 10.72
CA PRO A 19 -1.05 -1.93 9.54
C PRO A 19 -0.23 -1.28 8.43
N VAL A 20 -0.37 0.03 8.20
CA VAL A 20 0.46 0.77 7.24
C VAL A 20 1.92 0.73 7.68
N ALA A 21 2.20 1.10 8.94
CA ALA A 21 3.57 1.14 9.47
C ALA A 21 4.23 -0.24 9.44
N VAL A 22 3.52 -1.29 9.86
CA VAL A 22 4.03 -2.67 9.82
C VAL A 22 4.34 -3.08 8.37
N TRP A 23 3.46 -2.76 7.42
CA TRP A 23 3.69 -3.11 6.03
C TRP A 23 4.87 -2.36 5.41
N MET A 24 5.06 -1.08 5.73
CA MET A 24 6.24 -0.31 5.34
C MET A 24 7.53 -0.94 5.88
N ILE A 25 7.52 -1.41 7.14
CA ILE A 25 8.66 -2.11 7.74
C ILE A 25 8.93 -3.42 7.00
N VAL A 26 7.90 -4.19 6.63
CA VAL A 26 8.06 -5.42 5.84
C VAL A 26 8.73 -5.15 4.51
N ILE A 27 8.29 -4.11 3.78
CA ILE A 27 8.91 -3.69 2.52
C ILE A 27 10.38 -3.32 2.77
N PHE A 28 10.65 -2.45 3.75
CA PHE A 28 12.00 -1.99 4.08
C PHE A 28 12.95 -3.14 4.42
N ILE A 29 12.52 -4.09 5.27
CA ILE A 29 13.33 -5.27 5.60
C ILE A 29 13.60 -6.10 4.36
N SER A 30 12.59 -6.36 3.53
CA SER A 30 12.74 -7.12 2.29
C SER A 30 13.71 -6.44 1.32
N SER A 31 13.66 -5.12 1.19
CA SER A 31 14.57 -4.34 0.34
C SER A 31 15.99 -4.26 0.89
N SER A 32 16.18 -4.47 2.19
CA SER A 32 17.49 -4.47 2.84
C SER A 32 18.24 -5.81 2.73
N ILE A 33 17.59 -6.87 2.22
CA ILE A 33 18.23 -8.17 2.03
C ILE A 33 19.15 -8.10 0.81
N PRO A 34 20.46 -8.45 0.94
CA PRO A 34 21.37 -8.53 -0.21
C PRO A 34 20.83 -9.45 -1.31
N GLN A 35 21.18 -9.16 -2.57
CA GLN A 35 20.70 -9.95 -3.71
C GLN A 35 21.13 -11.42 -3.62
N ASP A 36 22.32 -11.70 -3.12
CA ASP A 36 22.87 -13.06 -3.01
C ASP A 36 22.16 -13.92 -1.94
N ASP A 37 21.55 -13.27 -0.96
CA ASP A 37 20.78 -13.93 0.11
C ASP A 37 19.31 -14.18 -0.28
N PHE A 38 18.90 -13.67 -1.43
CA PHE A 38 17.53 -13.86 -1.93
C PHE A 38 17.40 -15.25 -2.58
N PRO A 39 16.28 -15.97 -2.38
CA PRO A 39 16.04 -17.22 -3.08
C PRO A 39 16.17 -17.01 -4.60
N HIS A 40 17.05 -17.75 -5.26
CA HIS A 40 17.17 -17.76 -6.73
C HIS A 40 15.93 -18.42 -7.33
N LEU A 41 14.88 -17.64 -7.48
CA LEU A 41 13.70 -18.09 -8.21
C LEU A 41 13.98 -17.87 -9.69
N GLU A 42 14.00 -18.96 -10.47
CA GLU A 42 14.36 -18.98 -11.90
C GLU A 42 13.45 -18.09 -12.78
N PHE A 43 12.34 -17.63 -12.22
CA PHE A 43 11.41 -16.76 -12.93
C PHE A 43 11.80 -15.28 -12.79
N TRP A 44 12.35 -14.73 -13.85
CA TRP A 44 12.76 -13.31 -13.94
C TRP A 44 11.67 -12.30 -13.50
N GLY A 45 10.38 -12.64 -13.67
CA GLY A 45 9.25 -11.81 -13.26
C GLY A 45 8.92 -11.81 -11.77
N TRP A 46 9.55 -12.69 -10.96
CA TRP A 46 9.18 -12.84 -9.54
C TRP A 46 9.42 -11.58 -8.73
N ALA A 47 10.58 -10.95 -8.87
CA ALA A 47 10.88 -9.71 -8.16
C ALA A 47 9.85 -8.62 -8.48
N LYS A 48 9.50 -8.48 -9.76
CA LYS A 48 8.48 -7.52 -10.23
C LYS A 48 7.08 -7.82 -9.71
N LEU A 49 6.72 -9.08 -9.58
CA LEU A 49 5.45 -9.51 -8.98
C LEU A 49 5.40 -9.16 -7.48
N VAL A 50 6.52 -9.33 -6.76
CA VAL A 50 6.64 -8.95 -5.35
C VAL A 50 6.44 -7.43 -5.18
N HIS A 51 7.10 -6.60 -6.00
CA HIS A 51 6.90 -5.15 -6.02
C HIS A 51 5.44 -4.80 -6.26
N LEU A 52 4.83 -5.34 -7.29
CA LEU A 52 3.42 -5.10 -7.62
C LEU A 52 2.49 -5.40 -6.44
N ILE A 53 2.70 -6.52 -5.74
CA ILE A 53 1.89 -6.93 -4.59
C ILE A 53 2.17 -6.01 -3.39
N TYR A 54 3.44 -5.73 -3.09
CA TYR A 54 3.84 -4.92 -1.95
C TYR A 54 3.23 -3.52 -2.02
N TYR A 55 3.35 -2.86 -3.14
CA TYR A 55 2.87 -1.49 -3.31
C TYR A 55 1.37 -1.41 -3.57
N GLY A 56 0.78 -2.46 -4.16
CA GLY A 56 -0.66 -2.60 -4.21
C GLY A 56 -1.30 -2.68 -2.83
N VAL A 57 -0.76 -3.52 -1.95
CA VAL A 57 -1.23 -3.65 -0.56
C VAL A 57 -0.98 -2.35 0.22
N LEU A 58 0.21 -1.74 0.08
CA LEU A 58 0.51 -0.46 0.73
C LEU A 58 -0.51 0.61 0.34
N CYS A 59 -0.82 0.74 -0.94
CA CYS A 59 -1.82 1.67 -1.45
C CYS A 59 -3.21 1.44 -0.84
N LEU A 60 -3.66 0.18 -0.74
CA LEU A 60 -4.95 -0.16 -0.12
C LEU A 60 -4.98 0.18 1.37
N LEU A 61 -3.91 -0.10 2.10
CA LEU A 61 -3.80 0.24 3.52
C LEU A 61 -3.82 1.75 3.75
N CYS A 62 -3.07 2.51 2.95
CA CYS A 62 -3.06 3.98 2.99
C CYS A 62 -4.43 4.57 2.64
N GLN A 63 -5.06 4.09 1.54
CA GLN A 63 -6.40 4.52 1.17
C GLN A 63 -7.42 4.26 2.27
N ARG A 64 -7.34 3.09 2.92
CA ARG A 64 -8.23 2.74 4.03
C ARG A 64 -8.01 3.65 5.24
N ALA A 65 -6.76 3.94 5.58
CA ALA A 65 -6.41 4.83 6.68
C ALA A 65 -6.90 6.26 6.40
N LEU A 66 -6.58 6.80 5.24
CA LEU A 66 -7.01 8.14 4.83
C LEU A 66 -8.54 8.28 4.73
N GLY A 67 -9.22 7.25 4.23
CA GLY A 67 -10.67 7.24 4.09
C GLY A 67 -11.43 7.11 5.41
N ALA A 68 -10.81 6.53 6.43
CA ALA A 68 -11.43 6.31 7.73
C ALA A 68 -11.23 7.48 8.73
N GLN A 69 -10.28 8.38 8.46
CA GLN A 69 -10.04 9.51 9.33
C GLN A 69 -11.14 10.58 9.20
N THR A 70 -11.48 11.25 10.30
CA THR A 70 -12.56 12.24 10.37
C THR A 70 -12.07 13.67 10.59
N ARG A 71 -10.80 13.84 10.98
CA ARG A 71 -10.23 15.15 11.33
C ARG A 71 -10.07 16.07 10.11
N PHE A 72 -9.74 15.51 8.95
CA PHE A 72 -9.49 16.25 7.72
C PHE A 72 -10.33 15.69 6.56
N PRO A 73 -11.56 16.19 6.34
CA PRO A 73 -12.48 15.67 5.33
C PRO A 73 -11.90 15.67 3.90
N VAL A 74 -11.01 16.61 3.59
CA VAL A 74 -10.33 16.71 2.30
C VAL A 74 -9.45 15.47 2.04
N LEU A 75 -8.71 15.00 3.05
CA LEU A 75 -7.90 13.79 2.93
C LEU A 75 -8.76 12.54 2.72
N ALA A 76 -9.88 12.44 3.42
CA ALA A 76 -10.81 11.34 3.24
C ALA A 76 -11.41 11.32 1.82
N ARG A 77 -11.79 12.50 1.31
CA ARG A 77 -12.34 12.66 -0.05
C ARG A 77 -11.35 12.25 -1.13
N HIS A 78 -10.07 12.56 -0.94
CA HIS A 78 -9.00 12.27 -1.90
C HIS A 78 -8.18 11.02 -1.55
N SER A 79 -8.68 10.17 -0.64
CA SER A 79 -7.94 9.01 -0.12
C SER A 79 -7.42 8.05 -1.19
N TYR A 80 -8.12 7.89 -2.31
CA TYR A 80 -7.66 7.07 -3.43
C TYR A 80 -6.42 7.65 -4.12
N LEU A 81 -6.46 8.93 -4.47
CA LEU A 81 -5.34 9.61 -5.10
C LEU A 81 -4.12 9.67 -4.18
N LEU A 82 -4.37 10.03 -2.92
CA LEU A 82 -3.31 10.14 -1.91
C LEU A 82 -2.70 8.78 -1.57
N GLY A 83 -3.49 7.70 -1.60
CA GLY A 83 -2.97 6.34 -1.42
C GLY A 83 -2.02 5.92 -2.53
N VAL A 84 -2.36 6.21 -3.80
CA VAL A 84 -1.46 5.97 -4.95
C VAL A 84 -0.20 6.83 -4.83
N LEU A 85 -0.36 8.12 -4.57
CA LEU A 85 0.77 9.04 -4.45
C LEU A 85 1.72 8.62 -3.34
N PHE A 86 1.19 8.20 -2.20
CA PHE A 86 2.01 7.70 -1.08
C PHE A 86 2.78 6.44 -1.48
N ALA A 87 2.12 5.47 -2.13
CA ALA A 87 2.78 4.24 -2.59
C ALA A 87 3.91 4.55 -3.58
N VAL A 88 3.70 5.45 -4.56
CA VAL A 88 4.73 5.85 -5.52
C VAL A 88 5.90 6.56 -4.83
N VAL A 89 5.63 7.50 -3.93
CA VAL A 89 6.70 8.22 -3.19
C VAL A 89 7.49 7.24 -2.31
N TYR A 90 6.83 6.31 -1.67
CA TYR A 90 7.50 5.28 -0.89
C TYR A 90 8.33 4.33 -1.77
N GLY A 91 7.83 3.95 -2.97
CA GLY A 91 8.56 3.18 -3.96
C GLY A 91 9.85 3.89 -4.41
N ILE A 92 9.78 5.18 -4.71
CA ILE A 92 10.98 5.98 -5.04
C ILE A 92 12.00 5.95 -3.89
N SER A 93 11.55 6.09 -2.64
CA SER A 93 12.44 6.04 -1.47
C SER A 93 13.05 4.64 -1.26
N ASP A 94 12.30 3.59 -1.57
CA ASP A 94 12.76 2.20 -1.51
C ASP A 94 13.83 1.91 -2.56
N GLU A 95 13.61 2.33 -3.82
CA GLU A 95 14.61 2.21 -4.88
C GLU A 95 15.91 2.96 -4.54
N TYR A 96 15.79 4.15 -3.94
CA TYR A 96 16.95 4.89 -3.45
C TYR A 96 17.68 4.12 -2.33
N HIS A 97 16.94 3.50 -1.41
CA HIS A 97 17.50 2.67 -0.35
C HIS A 97 18.24 1.45 -0.93
N GLN A 98 17.67 0.79 -1.94
CA GLN A 98 18.27 -0.38 -2.60
C GLN A 98 19.64 -0.08 -3.23
N LEU A 99 19.93 1.17 -3.65
CA LEU A 99 21.27 1.56 -4.10
C LEU A 99 22.36 1.37 -3.04
N SER A 100 21.98 1.34 -1.75
CA SER A 100 22.90 1.11 -0.62
C SER A 100 22.99 -0.37 -0.21
N THR A 101 22.21 -1.26 -0.83
CA THR A 101 22.14 -2.68 -0.49
C THR A 101 23.04 -3.49 -1.44
N PRO A 102 23.97 -4.33 -0.94
CA PRO A 102 24.90 -5.10 -1.77
C PRO A 102 24.16 -5.95 -2.83
N GLY A 103 24.64 -5.89 -4.07
CA GLY A 103 24.08 -6.65 -5.20
C GLY A 103 22.72 -6.16 -5.71
N ARG A 104 22.11 -5.16 -5.06
CA ARG A 104 20.86 -4.54 -5.53
C ARG A 104 21.13 -3.34 -6.44
N HIS A 105 20.23 -3.15 -7.38
CA HIS A 105 20.27 -2.02 -8.31
C HIS A 105 18.89 -1.36 -8.29
N GLY A 106 18.81 -0.11 -7.83
CA GLY A 106 17.59 0.68 -7.90
C GLY A 106 17.19 0.90 -9.38
N GLN A 107 15.97 0.56 -9.74
CA GLN A 107 15.47 0.63 -11.12
C GLN A 107 14.18 1.46 -11.19
N MET A 108 14.19 2.51 -11.98
CA MET A 108 12.98 3.32 -12.22
C MET A 108 11.82 2.50 -12.81
N THR A 109 12.11 1.37 -13.46
CA THR A 109 11.08 0.42 -13.92
C THR A 109 10.31 -0.20 -12.77
N ASP A 110 10.93 -0.39 -11.61
CA ASP A 110 10.28 -0.99 -10.44
C ASP A 110 9.34 0.04 -9.79
N VAL A 111 9.70 1.33 -9.77
CA VAL A 111 8.76 2.41 -9.39
C VAL A 111 7.51 2.44 -10.29
N LEU A 112 7.66 2.20 -11.59
CA LEU A 112 6.52 2.14 -12.51
C LEU A 112 5.63 0.93 -12.21
N ILE A 113 6.23 -0.21 -11.87
CA ILE A 113 5.51 -1.42 -11.47
C ILE A 113 4.77 -1.21 -10.15
N ASP A 114 5.38 -0.53 -9.18
CA ASP A 114 4.78 -0.15 -7.90
C ASP A 114 3.54 0.71 -8.11
N GLY A 115 3.65 1.76 -8.93
CA GLY A 115 2.53 2.60 -9.31
C GLY A 115 1.42 1.83 -10.03
N PHE A 116 1.79 0.92 -10.93
CA PHE A 116 0.83 0.05 -11.62
C PHE A 116 0.13 -0.90 -10.65
N GLY A 117 0.85 -1.52 -9.71
CA GLY A 117 0.28 -2.35 -8.65
C GLY A 117 -0.71 -1.58 -7.78
N ALA A 118 -0.37 -0.34 -7.41
CA ALA A 118 -1.26 0.55 -6.67
C ALA A 118 -2.56 0.84 -7.44
N LEU A 119 -2.47 1.13 -8.74
CA LEU A 119 -3.62 1.40 -9.59
C LEU A 119 -4.50 0.17 -9.80
N LEU A 120 -3.91 -1.01 -10.03
CA LEU A 120 -4.64 -2.27 -10.17
C LEU A 120 -5.44 -2.60 -8.90
N CYS A 121 -4.82 -2.49 -7.73
CA CYS A 121 -5.49 -2.77 -6.46
C CYS A 121 -6.66 -1.81 -6.21
N LEU A 122 -6.50 -0.52 -6.50
CA LEU A 122 -7.59 0.44 -6.36
C LEU A 122 -8.70 0.24 -7.40
N GLY A 123 -8.33 -0.09 -8.64
CA GLY A 123 -9.29 -0.43 -9.70
C GLY A 123 -10.13 -1.64 -9.31
N GLY A 124 -9.48 -2.71 -8.84
CA GLY A 124 -10.13 -3.91 -8.32
C GLY A 124 -11.07 -3.61 -7.14
N LEU A 125 -10.61 -2.77 -6.19
CA LEU A 125 -11.45 -2.37 -5.05
C LEU A 125 -12.69 -1.57 -5.49
N ARG A 126 -12.54 -0.67 -6.45
CA ARG A 126 -13.67 0.11 -7.01
C ARG A 126 -14.67 -0.80 -7.74
N ALA A 127 -14.16 -1.70 -8.58
CA ALA A 127 -14.99 -2.67 -9.31
C ALA A 127 -15.76 -3.58 -8.33
N TYR A 128 -15.08 -4.11 -7.30
CA TYR A 128 -15.71 -4.93 -6.27
C TYR A 128 -16.83 -4.19 -5.53
N ARG A 129 -16.60 -2.93 -5.14
CA ARG A 129 -17.62 -2.10 -4.48
C ARG A 129 -18.81 -1.82 -5.40
N ALA A 130 -18.56 -1.52 -6.67
CA ALA A 130 -19.62 -1.30 -7.64
C ALA A 130 -20.48 -2.54 -7.89
N LEU A 131 -19.86 -3.72 -7.98
CA LEU A 131 -20.56 -4.99 -8.11
C LEU A 131 -21.41 -5.31 -6.87
N ARG A 132 -20.87 -5.12 -5.68
CA ARG A 132 -21.61 -5.33 -4.43
C ARG A 132 -22.83 -4.43 -4.30
N LEU A 133 -22.73 -3.18 -4.72
CA LEU A 133 -23.87 -2.25 -4.68
C LEU A 133 -24.96 -2.67 -5.68
N ARG A 134 -24.59 -3.20 -6.84
CA ARG A 134 -25.56 -3.72 -7.82
C ARG A 134 -26.30 -4.94 -7.31
N THR A 135 -25.60 -5.90 -6.70
CA THR A 135 -26.23 -7.12 -6.15
C THR A 135 -27.09 -6.84 -4.91
N ALA A 136 -26.76 -5.82 -4.12
CA ALA A 136 -27.56 -5.41 -2.96
C ALA A 136 -28.82 -4.58 -3.34
N GLY A 137 -28.87 -4.03 -4.55
CA GLY A 137 -29.96 -3.22 -5.06
C GLY A 137 -30.94 -3.95 -6.01
N ASP A 138 -30.72 -5.24 -6.27
CA ASP A 138 -31.65 -6.07 -7.08
C ASP A 138 -32.56 -6.93 -6.18
N PRO A 139 -33.80 -6.48 -5.92
CA PRO A 139 -34.77 -7.26 -5.13
C PRO A 139 -35.48 -8.36 -5.93
N SER A 140 -35.06 -8.61 -7.20
CA SER A 140 -35.71 -9.57 -8.11
C SER A 140 -35.13 -10.99 -8.05
N GLY A 141 -34.44 -11.34 -6.96
CA GLY A 141 -33.88 -12.68 -6.71
C GLY A 141 -34.80 -13.63 -5.92
N GLU A 142 -36.13 -13.41 -5.93
CA GLU A 142 -37.16 -14.39 -5.46
C GLU A 142 -38.17 -14.68 -6.57
#